data_eec72b9e840be235cc4dc3f78fcf66ec
#
_entry.id   eec72b9e840be235cc4dc3f78fcf66ec
#
_cell.length_a   1.000
_cell.length_b   1.000
_cell.length_c   1.000
_cell.angle_alpha   90.00
_cell.angle_beta   90.00
_cell.angle_gamma   90.00
#
_symmetry.space_group_name_H-M   'P 1'
#
loop_
_entity.id
_entity.type
_entity.pdbx_description
1 polymer ?
#
loop_
_entity_poly.entity_id
_entity_poly.type
_entity_poly.pdbx_seq_one_letter_code
_entity_poly.pdbx_strand_id
1 'polypeptide(L)'
;MKWQGRSRRTYTGAKIKKARGKRKYELGSEPADTHINETKKKNVSTRGGNRKVRLLQCNVVNVTDAQGKTQKTSIENVTGNTANEHYIRRNILTKGSVIKTPLGDAKITSRPGQDGVVNAILLD
;
A
#
# COMPACT_ATOMS: atom_id res chain seq x y z
N MET A 1 -10.01 6.38 12.42
CA MET A 1 -9.61 7.35 11.37
C MET A 1 -8.40 8.16 11.83
N LYS A 2 -7.38 8.29 10.99
CA LYS A 2 -6.14 9.01 11.29
C LYS A 2 -6.28 10.50 10.96
N TRP A 3 -5.78 11.36 11.85
CA TRP A 3 -5.73 12.79 11.62
C TRP A 3 -4.68 13.14 10.57
N GLN A 4 -5.06 13.91 9.55
CA GLN A 4 -4.18 14.38 8.46
C GLN A 4 -4.08 15.91 8.36
N GLY A 5 -4.58 16.64 9.35
CA GLY A 5 -4.45 18.09 9.43
C GLY A 5 -3.10 18.55 9.98
N ARG A 6 -2.99 19.85 10.21
CA ARG A 6 -1.79 20.47 10.78
C ARG A 6 -1.45 19.90 12.16
N SER A 7 -0.22 20.11 12.62
CA SER A 7 0.22 19.78 13.97
C SER A 7 -0.80 20.26 15.03
N ARG A 8 -0.91 19.52 16.10
CA ARG A 8 -1.74 19.89 17.26
C ARG A 8 -0.99 20.69 18.30
N ARG A 9 0.30 20.94 18.08
CA ARG A 9 1.16 21.69 18.98
C ARG A 9 1.80 22.86 18.27
N THR A 10 1.99 23.95 19.03
CA THR A 10 2.80 25.09 18.60
C THR A 10 4.29 24.74 18.62
N TYR A 11 5.13 25.59 18.08
CA TYR A 11 6.58 25.45 18.15
C TYR A 11 7.13 25.46 19.58
N THR A 12 6.42 26.04 20.55
CA THR A 12 6.76 26.03 21.98
C THR A 12 6.31 24.76 22.71
N GLY A 13 5.65 23.82 22.01
CA GLY A 13 5.14 22.58 22.58
C GLY A 13 3.74 22.68 23.20
N ALA A 14 3.14 23.87 23.29
CA ALA A 14 1.79 24.07 23.79
C ALA A 14 0.73 23.44 22.88
N LYS A 15 -0.37 22.96 23.45
CA LYS A 15 -1.49 22.41 22.67
C LYS A 15 -2.27 23.51 21.97
N ILE A 16 -2.49 23.37 20.67
CA ILE A 16 -3.34 24.28 19.90
C ILE A 16 -4.81 23.98 20.24
N LYS A 17 -5.53 24.99 20.74
CA LYS A 17 -6.98 24.92 20.93
C LYS A 17 -7.66 24.97 19.56
N LYS A 18 -8.59 24.07 19.31
CA LYS A 18 -9.34 24.01 18.06
C LYS A 18 -10.60 24.85 18.16
N ALA A 19 -10.85 25.70 17.17
CA ALA A 19 -12.06 26.54 17.08
C ALA A 19 -13.32 25.70 16.74
N ARG A 20 -13.16 24.50 16.17
CA ARG A 20 -14.26 23.60 15.75
C ARG A 20 -13.88 22.12 15.87
N GLY A 21 -14.87 21.24 15.82
CA GLY A 21 -14.66 19.80 15.71
C GLY A 21 -13.96 19.40 14.40
N LYS A 22 -13.37 18.22 14.39
CA LYS A 22 -12.72 17.66 13.19
C LYS A 22 -13.74 17.42 12.08
N ARG A 23 -13.43 17.86 10.88
CA ARG A 23 -14.25 17.58 9.70
C ARG A 23 -13.85 16.25 9.06
N LYS A 24 -14.81 15.58 8.40
CA LYS A 24 -14.60 14.27 7.75
C LYS A 24 -13.48 14.31 6.70
N TYR A 25 -13.37 15.40 5.94
CA TYR A 25 -12.33 15.58 4.93
C TYR A 25 -10.91 15.76 5.50
N GLU A 26 -10.78 16.08 6.80
CA GLU A 26 -9.50 16.21 7.53
C GLU A 26 -9.01 14.87 8.11
N LEU A 27 -9.80 13.82 7.98
CA LEU A 27 -9.50 12.50 8.55
C LEU A 27 -9.09 11.53 7.45
N GLY A 28 -7.96 10.86 7.65
CA GLY A 28 -7.51 9.77 6.78
C GLY A 28 -8.17 8.44 7.11
N SER A 29 -8.31 7.59 6.12
CA SER A 29 -8.73 6.19 6.30
C SER A 29 -7.57 5.35 6.83
N GLU A 30 -7.88 4.21 7.46
CA GLU A 30 -6.88 3.20 7.80
C GLU A 30 -6.17 2.69 6.54
N PRO A 31 -4.86 2.36 6.61
CA PRO A 31 -4.15 1.76 5.49
C PRO A 31 -4.75 0.40 5.13
N ALA A 32 -4.58 -0.02 3.88
CA ALA A 32 -5.12 -1.31 3.43
C ALA A 32 -4.33 -2.50 3.97
N ASP A 33 -3.02 -2.31 4.27
CA ASP A 33 -2.10 -3.35 4.75
C ASP A 33 -2.28 -4.67 3.97
N THR A 34 -2.04 -4.62 2.65
CA THR A 34 -2.27 -5.76 1.76
C THR A 34 -1.39 -6.94 2.15
N HIS A 35 -1.99 -8.06 2.57
CA HIS A 35 -1.30 -9.30 2.95
C HIS A 35 -1.24 -10.29 1.79
N ILE A 36 -0.29 -11.23 1.86
CA ILE A 36 -0.23 -12.38 0.94
C ILE A 36 -1.29 -13.39 1.37
N ASN A 37 -2.33 -13.55 0.57
CA ASN A 37 -3.39 -14.58 0.71
C ASN A 37 -4.27 -14.56 -0.54
N GLU A 38 -5.34 -15.35 -0.56
CA GLU A 38 -6.33 -15.30 -1.64
C GLU A 38 -6.78 -13.85 -1.93
N THR A 39 -6.97 -13.55 -3.22
CA THR A 39 -7.23 -12.18 -3.66
C THR A 39 -8.55 -11.64 -3.12
N LYS A 40 -8.47 -10.65 -2.23
CA LYS A 40 -9.62 -9.94 -1.66
C LYS A 40 -9.55 -8.45 -1.97
N LYS A 41 -10.56 -7.94 -2.68
CA LYS A 41 -10.67 -6.54 -3.10
C LYS A 41 -11.78 -5.82 -2.33
N LYS A 42 -11.58 -4.52 -2.09
CA LYS A 42 -12.59 -3.65 -1.49
C LYS A 42 -12.80 -2.42 -2.36
N ASN A 43 -14.02 -2.20 -2.82
CA ASN A 43 -14.39 -0.96 -3.50
C ASN A 43 -14.67 0.12 -2.46
N VAL A 44 -14.04 1.27 -2.60
CA VAL A 44 -14.16 2.41 -1.69
C VAL A 44 -14.64 3.62 -2.47
N SER A 45 -15.73 4.24 -2.01
CA SER A 45 -16.18 5.52 -2.55
C SER A 45 -15.19 6.62 -2.20
N THR A 46 -14.91 7.48 -3.15
CA THR A 46 -14.02 8.63 -3.00
C THR A 46 -14.76 9.91 -3.33
N ARG A 47 -14.10 11.06 -3.19
CA ARG A 47 -14.69 12.36 -3.43
C ARG A 47 -15.19 12.48 -4.89
N GLY A 48 -16.31 13.17 -5.09
CA GLY A 48 -16.87 13.42 -6.42
C GLY A 48 -17.58 12.23 -7.06
N GLY A 49 -18.06 11.25 -6.27
CA GLY A 49 -18.73 10.06 -6.77
C GLY A 49 -17.78 9.00 -7.36
N ASN A 50 -16.47 9.25 -7.34
CA ASN A 50 -15.46 8.33 -7.83
C ASN A 50 -15.29 7.12 -6.91
N ARG A 51 -14.72 6.03 -7.44
CA ARG A 51 -14.44 4.80 -6.69
C ARG A 51 -12.98 4.38 -6.88
N LYS A 52 -12.42 3.76 -5.85
CA LYS A 52 -11.09 3.11 -5.90
C LYS A 52 -11.22 1.65 -5.47
N VAL A 53 -10.42 0.80 -6.08
CA VAL A 53 -10.27 -0.58 -5.67
C VAL A 53 -9.04 -0.68 -4.77
N ARG A 54 -9.22 -1.20 -3.56
CA ARG A 54 -8.13 -1.50 -2.63
C ARG A 54 -7.96 -3.00 -2.52
N LEU A 55 -6.74 -3.49 -2.66
CA LEU A 55 -6.40 -4.85 -2.31
C LEU A 55 -6.22 -4.97 -0.79
N LEU A 56 -6.95 -5.89 -0.17
CA LEU A 56 -6.74 -6.28 1.22
C LEU A 56 -5.82 -7.49 1.30
N GLN A 57 -5.95 -8.40 0.34
CA GLN A 57 -5.12 -9.60 0.23
C GLN A 57 -4.85 -9.87 -1.25
N CYS A 58 -3.68 -10.41 -1.58
CA CYS A 58 -3.31 -10.81 -2.93
C CYS A 58 -2.14 -11.80 -2.90
N ASN A 59 -2.26 -12.87 -3.66
CA ASN A 59 -1.19 -13.85 -3.88
C ASN A 59 -0.63 -13.83 -5.30
N VAL A 60 -1.11 -12.90 -6.14
CA VAL A 60 -0.76 -12.83 -7.56
C VAL A 60 -0.10 -11.49 -7.87
N VAL A 61 0.94 -11.53 -8.69
CA VAL A 61 1.67 -10.35 -9.17
C VAL A 61 1.91 -10.45 -10.68
N ASN A 62 1.88 -9.30 -11.34
CA ASN A 62 2.34 -9.16 -12.72
C ASN A 62 3.81 -8.72 -12.66
N VAL A 63 4.73 -9.59 -13.06
CA VAL A 63 6.17 -9.31 -13.09
C VAL A 63 6.57 -8.97 -14.51
N THR A 64 7.29 -7.88 -14.67
CA THR A 64 7.82 -7.41 -15.96
C THR A 64 9.34 -7.60 -15.97
N ASP A 65 9.84 -8.26 -17.00
CA ASP A 65 11.26 -8.46 -17.24
C ASP A 65 11.93 -7.22 -17.82
N ALA A 66 13.25 -7.18 -17.87
CA ALA A 66 14.03 -6.10 -18.50
C ALA A 66 13.69 -5.89 -19.99
N GLN A 67 13.21 -6.93 -20.67
CA GLN A 67 12.76 -6.87 -22.07
C GLN A 67 11.34 -6.32 -22.25
N GLY A 68 10.64 -5.94 -21.14
CA GLY A 68 9.27 -5.46 -21.18
C GLY A 68 8.19 -6.53 -21.26
N LYS A 69 8.54 -7.81 -21.22
CA LYS A 69 7.58 -8.92 -21.22
C LYS A 69 6.99 -9.07 -19.82
N THR A 70 5.67 -9.05 -19.72
CA THR A 70 4.96 -9.19 -18.43
C THR A 70 4.36 -10.58 -18.29
N GLN A 71 4.61 -11.21 -17.16
CA GLN A 71 4.07 -12.53 -16.81
C GLN A 71 3.32 -12.45 -15.46
N LYS A 72 2.21 -13.19 -15.39
CA LYS A 72 1.43 -13.32 -14.15
C LYS A 72 1.98 -14.50 -13.36
N THR A 73 2.39 -14.26 -12.12
CA THR A 73 2.97 -15.28 -11.23
C THR A 73 2.43 -15.17 -9.81
N SER A 74 2.73 -16.16 -8.98
CA SER A 74 2.39 -16.15 -7.55
C SER A 74 3.47 -15.44 -6.73
N ILE A 75 3.07 -14.89 -5.59
CA ILE A 75 3.98 -14.31 -4.60
C ILE A 75 4.23 -15.37 -3.52
N GLU A 76 5.48 -15.67 -3.23
CA GLU A 76 5.87 -16.60 -2.15
C GLU A 76 5.94 -15.87 -0.81
N ASN A 77 6.79 -14.86 -0.71
CA ASN A 77 6.96 -14.05 0.50
C ASN A 77 7.50 -12.65 0.17
N VAL A 78 7.60 -11.79 1.20
CA VAL A 78 8.27 -10.48 1.15
C VAL A 78 9.67 -10.64 1.73
N THR A 79 10.70 -10.33 0.94
CA THR A 79 12.12 -10.44 1.34
C THR A 79 12.66 -9.11 1.86
N GLY A 80 12.15 -7.97 1.36
CA GLY A 80 12.61 -6.65 1.76
C GLY A 80 11.51 -5.59 1.71
N ASN A 81 11.57 -4.62 2.61
CA ASN A 81 10.68 -3.46 2.60
C ASN A 81 11.40 -2.22 3.16
N THR A 82 11.62 -1.23 2.31
CA THR A 82 12.30 0.01 2.67
C THR A 82 11.44 0.95 3.53
N ALA A 83 10.13 0.76 3.55
CA ALA A 83 9.21 1.60 4.32
C ALA A 83 9.17 1.22 5.81
N ASN A 84 9.20 -0.09 6.11
CA ASN A 84 9.14 -0.59 7.47
C ASN A 84 9.57 -2.07 7.52
N GLU A 85 10.57 -2.39 8.34
CA GLU A 85 11.06 -3.76 8.55
C GLU A 85 9.98 -4.70 9.09
N HIS A 86 9.07 -4.20 9.93
CA HIS A 86 7.98 -5.02 10.46
C HIS A 86 7.01 -5.53 9.39
N TYR A 87 6.98 -4.89 8.21
CA TYR A 87 6.16 -5.34 7.08
C TYR A 87 6.68 -6.61 6.43
N ILE A 88 7.99 -6.89 6.52
CA ILE A 88 8.57 -8.13 6.01
C ILE A 88 7.99 -9.32 6.77
N ARG A 89 8.09 -9.30 8.11
CA ARG A 89 7.56 -10.38 8.97
C ARG A 89 6.05 -10.58 8.84
N ARG A 90 5.30 -9.51 8.57
CA ARG A 90 3.85 -9.54 8.38
C ARG A 90 3.44 -9.83 6.93
N ASN A 91 4.39 -10.02 6.01
CA ASN A 91 4.14 -10.22 4.57
C ASN A 91 3.22 -9.15 3.96
N ILE A 92 3.46 -7.87 4.29
CA ILE A 92 2.67 -6.75 3.78
C ILE A 92 3.29 -6.24 2.48
N LEU A 93 2.46 -6.19 1.44
CA LEU A 93 2.82 -5.70 0.12
C LEU A 93 2.64 -4.18 0.05
N THR A 94 3.73 -3.45 -0.16
CA THR A 94 3.74 -2.00 -0.39
C THR A 94 4.53 -1.64 -1.63
N LYS A 95 4.32 -0.44 -2.17
CA LYS A 95 5.18 0.05 -3.24
C LYS A 95 6.64 0.09 -2.77
N GLY A 96 7.54 -0.46 -3.58
CA GLY A 96 8.98 -0.51 -3.28
C GLY A 96 9.41 -1.73 -2.45
N SER A 97 8.49 -2.58 -1.97
CA SER A 97 8.88 -3.83 -1.33
C SER A 97 9.45 -4.82 -2.36
N VAL A 98 10.38 -5.64 -1.91
CA VAL A 98 10.96 -6.74 -2.67
C VAL A 98 10.24 -8.01 -2.29
N ILE A 99 9.77 -8.72 -3.29
CA ILE A 99 9.04 -9.99 -3.17
C ILE A 99 9.78 -11.11 -3.86
N LYS A 100 9.67 -12.31 -3.31
CA LYS A 100 10.15 -13.51 -3.95
C LYS A 100 9.06 -14.13 -4.80
N THR A 101 9.39 -14.43 -6.04
CA THR A 101 8.50 -15.09 -6.99
C THR A 101 9.21 -16.27 -7.65
N PRO A 102 8.50 -17.21 -8.27
CA PRO A 102 9.12 -18.32 -9.02
C PRO A 102 10.03 -17.87 -10.17
N LEU A 103 9.87 -16.62 -10.66
CA LEU A 103 10.72 -16.04 -11.71
C LEU A 103 11.99 -15.36 -11.17
N GLY A 104 12.08 -15.14 -9.86
CA GLY A 104 13.16 -14.42 -9.18
C GLY A 104 12.65 -13.35 -8.24
N ASP A 105 13.57 -12.56 -7.69
CA ASP A 105 13.21 -11.43 -6.82
C ASP A 105 12.69 -10.27 -7.66
N ALA A 106 11.58 -9.66 -7.23
CA ALA A 106 10.93 -8.58 -7.94
C ALA A 106 10.56 -7.42 -7.01
N LYS A 107 10.71 -6.18 -7.50
CA LYS A 107 10.36 -4.95 -6.77
C LYS A 107 9.00 -4.45 -7.17
N ILE A 108 8.10 -4.26 -6.20
CA ILE A 108 6.74 -3.76 -6.44
C ILE A 108 6.77 -2.29 -6.86
N THR A 109 6.12 -1.97 -7.97
CA THR A 109 6.02 -0.61 -8.54
C THR A 109 4.66 0.03 -8.33
N SER A 110 3.59 -0.76 -8.24
CA SER A 110 2.22 -0.28 -7.99
C SER A 110 1.94 -0.03 -6.50
N ARG A 111 0.82 0.59 -6.23
CA ARG A 111 0.29 0.79 -4.87
C ARG A 111 -0.95 -0.08 -4.64
N PRO A 112 -0.82 -1.28 -4.05
CA PRO A 112 -1.93 -2.23 -3.93
C PRO A 112 -3.19 -1.66 -3.27
N GLY A 113 -3.01 -0.77 -2.28
CA GLY A 113 -4.11 -0.10 -1.59
C GLY A 113 -4.76 1.06 -2.35
N GLN A 114 -4.28 1.44 -3.53
CA GLN A 114 -4.82 2.51 -4.38
C GLN A 114 -5.19 2.01 -5.77
N ASP A 115 -4.32 1.21 -6.38
CA ASP A 115 -4.43 0.78 -7.78
C ASP A 115 -5.21 -0.55 -7.92
N GLY A 116 -5.31 -1.32 -6.85
CA GLY A 116 -6.05 -2.58 -6.82
C GLY A 116 -5.37 -3.73 -7.59
N VAL A 117 -4.09 -3.59 -7.91
CA VAL A 117 -3.24 -4.59 -8.58
C VAL A 117 -1.83 -4.57 -7.98
N VAL A 118 -1.12 -5.69 -8.10
CA VAL A 118 0.29 -5.80 -7.76
C VAL A 118 1.07 -5.96 -9.05
N ASN A 119 1.86 -4.95 -9.40
CA ASN A 119 2.80 -4.98 -10.50
C ASN A 119 4.21 -4.85 -9.94
N ALA A 120 5.15 -5.59 -10.52
CA ALA A 120 6.54 -5.59 -10.08
C ALA A 120 7.48 -5.68 -11.30
N ILE A 121 8.72 -5.26 -11.08
CA ILE A 121 9.82 -5.40 -12.05
C ILE A 121 10.81 -6.38 -11.46
N LEU A 122 11.26 -7.33 -12.28
CA LEU A 122 12.29 -8.29 -11.91
C LEU A 122 13.57 -7.54 -11.54
N LEU A 123 14.22 -7.98 -10.50
CA LEU A 123 15.55 -7.52 -10.11
C LEU A 123 16.58 -8.48 -10.70
N ASP A 124 17.56 -7.94 -11.38
CA ASP A 124 18.70 -8.70 -11.93
C ASP A 124 19.64 -9.15 -10.81
#